data_90d7182c2e919e0f138056ba4c9957d9
#
_entry.id   90d7182c2e919e0f138056ba4c9957d9
#
_cell.length_a   1.000
_cell.length_b   1.000
_cell.length_c   1.000
_cell.angle_alpha   90.00
_cell.angle_beta   90.00
_cell.angle_gamma   90.00
#
_symmetry.space_group_name_H-M   'P 1'
#
loop_
_entity.id
_entity.type
_entity.pdbx_description
1 polymer ?
#
loop_
_entity_poly.entity_id
_entity_poly.type
_entity_poly.pdbx_seq_one_letter_code
_entity_poly.pdbx_strand_id
1 'polypeptide(L)'
;MEKTMSYAVIFTYSFDDEVAVYLFETEEEAKNFLESSYKEELRIDTEENEWHSEGTISKDGWYAKIEKHYEDEENEPDVTEIRIGNIYQ
;
A
#
# COMPACT_ATOMS: atom_id res chain seq x y z
N MET A 1 22.29 -5.93 24.98
CA MET A 1 21.51 -5.00 24.17
C MET A 1 20.40 -5.77 23.43
N GLU A 2 19.19 -5.45 23.73
CA GLU A 2 18.06 -6.13 23.08
C GLU A 2 17.95 -5.72 21.63
N LYS A 3 17.72 -6.70 20.77
CA LYS A 3 17.47 -6.42 19.37
C LYS A 3 16.05 -5.85 19.22
N THR A 4 15.96 -4.62 18.76
CA THR A 4 14.67 -4.02 18.49
C THR A 4 14.21 -4.47 17.11
N MET A 5 13.01 -5.05 17.06
CA MET A 5 12.40 -5.42 15.79
C MET A 5 11.55 -4.26 15.31
N SER A 6 11.80 -3.83 14.08
CA SER A 6 11.02 -2.77 13.46
C SER A 6 10.24 -3.33 12.27
N TYR A 7 9.15 -2.69 11.97
CA TYR A 7 8.29 -3.04 10.83
C TYR A 7 8.30 -1.91 9.84
N ALA A 8 8.49 -2.26 8.57
CA ALA A 8 8.51 -1.28 7.49
C ALA A 8 7.25 -1.45 6.64
N VAL A 9 6.53 -0.36 6.42
CA VAL A 9 5.44 -0.33 5.45
C VAL A 9 6.00 0.27 4.17
N ILE A 10 5.99 -0.50 3.09
CA ILE A 10 6.66 -0.16 1.84
C ILE A 10 5.61 0.02 0.75
N PHE A 11 5.62 1.20 0.13
CA PHE A 11 4.75 1.52 -1.01
C PHE A 11 5.56 1.42 -2.29
N THR A 12 5.07 0.65 -3.26
CA THR A 12 5.66 0.59 -4.60
C THR A 12 4.59 0.92 -5.63
N TYR A 13 5.01 1.58 -6.70
CA TYR A 13 4.12 2.07 -7.74
C TYR A 13 4.58 1.56 -9.10
N SER A 14 3.64 1.08 -9.93
CA SER A 14 3.98 0.61 -11.28
C SER A 14 4.35 1.77 -12.22
N PHE A 15 3.91 2.97 -11.89
CA PHE A 15 4.09 4.16 -12.72
C PHE A 15 5.23 5.06 -12.25
N ASP A 16 5.91 4.70 -11.18
CA ASP A 16 6.96 5.52 -10.57
C ASP A 16 8.04 4.63 -9.98
N ASP A 17 9.28 5.01 -10.17
CA ASP A 17 10.44 4.30 -9.63
C ASP A 17 10.66 4.58 -8.16
N GLU A 18 9.99 5.58 -7.60
CA GLU A 18 10.12 5.93 -6.19
C GLU A 18 9.46 4.90 -5.29
N VAL A 19 10.08 4.66 -4.15
CA VAL A 19 9.57 3.75 -3.12
C VAL A 19 9.45 4.55 -1.82
N ALA A 20 8.27 4.53 -1.23
CA ALA A 20 8.06 5.17 0.07
C ALA A 20 8.16 4.11 1.17
N VAL A 21 8.90 4.41 2.23
CA VAL A 21 9.10 3.49 3.36
C VAL A 21 8.78 4.21 4.66
N TYR A 22 7.93 3.61 5.49
CA TYR A 22 7.55 4.12 6.81
C TYR A 22 7.88 3.07 7.85
N LEU A 23 8.55 3.48 8.94
CA LEU A 23 8.99 2.56 9.98
C LEU A 23 8.09 2.65 11.22
N PHE A 24 7.79 1.49 11.80
CA PHE A 24 6.97 1.38 12.99
C PHE A 24 7.62 0.41 13.98
N GLU A 25 7.41 0.64 15.26
CA GLU A 25 7.99 -0.20 16.31
C GLU A 25 7.19 -1.49 16.56
N THR A 26 5.89 -1.48 16.25
CA THR A 26 5.03 -2.64 16.48
C THR A 26 4.32 -3.08 15.21
N GLU A 27 4.00 -4.37 15.15
CA GLU A 27 3.24 -4.94 14.05
C GLU A 27 1.86 -4.31 13.95
N GLU A 28 1.21 -4.08 15.09
CA GLU A 28 -0.12 -3.47 15.13
C GLU A 28 -0.14 -2.08 14.50
N GLU A 29 0.86 -1.24 14.82
CA GLU A 29 0.97 0.09 14.23
C GLU A 29 1.16 0.02 12.72
N ALA A 30 2.01 -0.91 12.26
CA ALA A 30 2.26 -1.08 10.83
C ALA A 30 1.00 -1.55 10.10
N LYS A 31 0.27 -2.50 10.66
CA LYS A 31 -0.98 -3.00 10.08
C LYS A 31 -2.06 -1.93 10.03
N ASN A 32 -2.18 -1.15 11.10
CA ASN A 32 -3.15 -0.05 11.14
C ASN A 32 -2.83 1.01 10.08
N PHE A 33 -1.56 1.31 9.90
CA PHE A 33 -1.12 2.27 8.89
C PHE A 33 -1.39 1.74 7.47
N LEU A 34 -1.09 0.47 7.22
CA LEU A 34 -1.35 -0.15 5.92
C LEU A 34 -2.85 -0.10 5.60
N GLU A 35 -3.69 -0.51 6.54
CA GLU A 35 -5.13 -0.52 6.35
C GLU A 35 -5.70 0.87 6.13
N SER A 36 -5.26 1.85 6.92
CA SER A 36 -5.70 3.25 6.78
C SER A 36 -5.29 3.83 5.44
N SER A 37 -4.04 3.57 5.03
CA SER A 37 -3.52 4.05 3.76
C SER A 37 -4.27 3.42 2.58
N TYR A 38 -4.54 2.12 2.66
CA TYR A 38 -5.30 1.41 1.64
C TYR A 38 -6.70 1.99 1.47
N LYS A 39 -7.41 2.20 2.57
CA LYS A 39 -8.77 2.76 2.54
C LYS A 39 -8.79 4.18 2.00
N GLU A 40 -7.82 5.00 2.41
CA GLU A 40 -7.74 6.40 1.98
C GLU A 40 -7.45 6.50 0.49
N GLU A 41 -6.47 5.75 -0.02
CA GLU A 41 -6.13 5.75 -1.44
C GLU A 41 -7.31 5.26 -2.29
N LEU A 42 -7.97 4.20 -1.86
CA LEU A 42 -9.12 3.67 -2.58
C LEU A 42 -10.30 4.65 -2.59
N ARG A 43 -10.53 5.34 -1.48
CA ARG A 43 -11.58 6.35 -1.36
C ARG A 43 -11.33 7.53 -2.30
N ILE A 44 -10.11 8.06 -2.29
CA ILE A 44 -9.74 9.19 -3.15
C ILE A 44 -9.93 8.82 -4.62
N ASP A 45 -9.42 7.66 -5.02
CA ASP A 45 -9.52 7.20 -6.40
C ASP A 45 -10.97 7.01 -6.84
N THR A 46 -11.82 6.53 -5.95
CA THR A 46 -13.23 6.30 -6.26
C THR A 46 -14.05 7.58 -6.34
N GLU A 47 -13.79 8.52 -5.43
CA GLU A 47 -14.59 9.75 -5.33
C GLU A 47 -14.16 10.85 -6.30
N GLU A 48 -12.87 10.98 -6.56
CA GLU A 48 -12.34 12.12 -7.33
C GLU A 48 -12.10 11.83 -8.80
N ASN A 49 -12.09 10.58 -9.21
CA ASN A 49 -11.71 10.19 -10.56
C ASN A 49 -12.83 9.46 -11.29
N GLU A 50 -12.86 9.65 -12.62
CA GLU A 50 -13.81 9.00 -13.50
C GLU A 50 -13.45 7.56 -13.83
N TRP A 51 -12.26 7.12 -13.39
CA TRP A 51 -11.79 5.77 -13.64
C TRP A 51 -12.17 4.83 -12.50
N HIS A 52 -12.13 3.56 -12.83
CA HIS A 52 -12.50 2.50 -11.92
C HIS A 52 -11.28 2.01 -11.12
N SER A 53 -11.40 2.00 -9.81
CA SER A 53 -10.34 1.48 -8.93
C SER A 53 -10.81 0.21 -8.22
N GLU A 54 -9.93 -0.78 -8.17
CA GLU A 54 -10.15 -2.02 -7.46
C GLU A 54 -9.05 -2.22 -6.42
N GLY A 55 -9.43 -2.68 -5.26
CA GLY A 55 -8.48 -2.93 -4.19
C GLY A 55 -8.64 -4.29 -3.56
N THR A 56 -7.53 -4.85 -3.10
CA THR A 56 -7.51 -6.08 -2.32
C THR A 56 -6.58 -5.91 -1.15
N ILE A 57 -6.91 -6.53 -0.03
CA ILE A 57 -6.07 -6.53 1.16
C ILE A 57 -6.01 -7.98 1.67
N SER A 58 -4.83 -8.43 2.08
CA SER A 58 -4.65 -9.79 2.57
C SER A 58 -5.34 -9.96 3.92
N LYS A 59 -5.72 -11.19 4.25
CA LYS A 59 -6.40 -11.51 5.50
C LYS A 59 -5.55 -11.21 6.72
N ASP A 60 -4.23 -11.36 6.59
CA ASP A 60 -3.30 -11.09 7.70
C ASP A 60 -2.94 -9.61 7.83
N GLY A 61 -3.36 -8.77 6.88
CA GLY A 61 -3.08 -7.34 6.93
C GLY A 61 -1.66 -6.94 6.55
N TRP A 62 -0.88 -7.84 5.96
CA TRP A 62 0.51 -7.58 5.60
C TRP A 62 0.71 -7.10 4.17
N TYR A 63 -0.33 -7.16 3.36
CA TYR A 63 -0.24 -6.80 1.94
C TYR A 63 -1.54 -6.20 1.46
N ALA A 64 -1.44 -5.13 0.68
CA ALA A 64 -2.59 -4.52 0.01
C ALA A 64 -2.18 -4.11 -1.40
N LYS A 65 -3.13 -4.11 -2.31
CA LYS A 65 -2.92 -3.75 -3.70
C LYS A 65 -4.11 -2.93 -4.19
N ILE A 66 -3.83 -1.85 -4.89
CA ILE A 66 -4.85 -1.01 -5.50
C ILE A 66 -4.55 -0.92 -6.99
N GLU A 67 -5.52 -1.27 -7.83
CA GLU A 67 -5.40 -1.17 -9.28
C GLU A 67 -6.34 -0.06 -9.77
N LYS A 68 -5.80 0.88 -10.51
CA LYS A 68 -6.54 1.98 -11.10
C LYS A 68 -6.67 1.73 -12.61
N HIS A 69 -7.89 1.48 -13.05
CA HIS A 69 -8.19 1.18 -14.46
C HIS A 69 -8.71 2.43 -15.15
N TYR A 70 -8.07 2.79 -16.24
CA TYR A 70 -8.49 3.93 -17.06
C TYR A 70 -9.53 3.48 -18.08
N GLU A 71 -10.37 4.40 -18.54
CA GLU A 71 -11.37 4.12 -19.57
C GLU A 71 -10.75 3.73 -20.91
N ASP A 72 -9.53 4.19 -21.16
CA ASP A 72 -8.79 3.89 -22.38
C ASP A 72 -8.13 2.52 -22.27
N GLU A 73 -8.56 1.56 -23.07
CA GLU A 73 -8.04 0.19 -23.07
C GLU A 73 -6.57 0.10 -23.48
N GLU A 74 -6.02 1.15 -24.10
CA GLU A 74 -4.62 1.16 -24.49
C GLU A 74 -3.65 1.40 -23.34
N ASN A 75 -4.16 1.94 -22.23
CA ASN A 75 -3.33 2.20 -21.05
C ASN A 75 -3.40 1.05 -20.06
N GLU A 76 -2.23 0.59 -19.63
CA GLU A 76 -2.14 -0.39 -18.56
C GLU A 76 -2.61 0.22 -17.24
N PRO A 77 -3.24 -0.57 -16.35
CA PRO A 77 -3.66 -0.05 -15.06
C PRO A 77 -2.46 0.37 -14.20
N ASP A 78 -2.62 1.45 -13.45
CA ASP A 78 -1.63 1.85 -12.46
C ASP A 78 -1.85 0.99 -11.22
N VAL A 79 -0.76 0.42 -10.71
CA VAL A 79 -0.81 -0.49 -9.55
C VAL A 79 0.00 0.12 -8.40
N THR A 80 -0.63 0.21 -7.24
CA THR A 80 0.05 0.59 -6.00
C THR A 80 0.03 -0.63 -5.08
N GLU A 81 1.20 -1.05 -4.61
CA GLU A 81 1.33 -2.15 -3.67
C GLU A 81 1.85 -1.64 -2.35
N ILE A 82 1.24 -2.10 -1.26
CA ILE A 82 1.63 -1.74 0.11
C ILE A 82 1.98 -3.04 0.83
N ARG A 83 3.18 -3.12 1.37
CA ARG A 83 3.68 -4.33 2.04
C ARG A 83 4.27 -4.00 3.39
N ILE A 84 4.21 -4.98 4.29
CA ILE A 84 4.89 -4.89 5.57
C ILE A 84 6.04 -5.87 5.56
N GLY A 85 7.24 -5.39 5.91
CA GLY A 85 8.42 -6.23 6.07
C GLY A 85 8.98 -6.09 7.47
N ASN A 86 9.65 -7.14 7.95
CA ASN A 86 10.33 -7.11 9.24
C ASN A 86 11.78 -6.64 9.04
N ILE A 87 12.19 -5.70 9.88
CA ILE A 87 13.57 -5.22 9.88
C ILE A 87 14.17 -5.52 11.25
N TYR A 88 15.29 -6.22 11.27
CA TYR A 88 16.03 -6.49 12.49
C TYR A 88 17.15 -5.47 12.63
N GLN A 89 17.20 -4.85 13.77
CA GLN A 89 18.27 -3.88 14.08
C GLN A 89 19.20 -4.46 15.14
#